data_14ea9a6f7c5b00c8e61c551fcb9881cf
#
_entry.id   14ea9a6f7c5b00c8e61c551fcb9881cf
#
_cell.length_a   1.000
_cell.length_b   1.000
_cell.length_c   1.000
_cell.angle_alpha   90.00
_cell.angle_beta   90.00
_cell.angle_gamma   90.00
#
_symmetry.space_group_name_H-M   'P 1'
#
loop_
_entity.id
_entity.type
_entity.pdbx_description
1 polymer ?
#
loop_
_entity_poly.entity_id
_entity_poly.type
_entity_poly.pdbx_seq_one_letter_code
_entity_poly.pdbx_strand_id
1 'polypeptide(L)'
;MPAVSRARLSAANRLAAMSDPAESPVPILGGTGALGYGLALRWAAAGVPVVIGSRDPGRAEEAAARVRAEVPEAHVEGLGNEEAAVRGPIVFLTVPFRAQSETLNNLHDALAPGQILVDCTVPLAAAVSGKATRSLGVWQGSAAEQAQEMVPDGVTVVSALHSVGAPTLSDLDADLGEDVLVCGDKKRDKAPVARLIERIEGLRAVNAGPLEMARIAEQMTPLLISVNVRYKAHAGLRLVGLPDSDPWA
;
A
#
# COMPACT_ATOMS: atom_id res chain seq x y z
N MET A 1 11.01 -29.95 15.49
CA MET A 1 10.79 -29.28 14.21
C MET A 1 9.53 -29.75 13.49
N PRO A 2 8.30 -29.56 13.96
CA PRO A 2 7.11 -29.74 13.12
C PRO A 2 6.05 -28.61 13.18
N ALA A 3 6.16 -27.62 14.10
CA ALA A 3 5.09 -26.61 14.26
C ALA A 3 5.08 -25.51 13.17
N VAL A 4 6.24 -25.09 12.67
CA VAL A 4 6.37 -24.03 11.65
C VAL A 4 5.82 -24.47 10.28
N SER A 5 5.98 -25.75 9.93
CA SER A 5 5.48 -26.32 8.67
C SER A 5 3.93 -26.36 8.60
N ARG A 6 3.25 -26.65 9.72
CA ARG A 6 1.78 -26.70 9.76
C ARG A 6 1.12 -25.32 9.68
N ALA A 7 1.73 -24.28 10.24
CA ALA A 7 1.23 -22.90 10.15
C ALA A 7 1.35 -22.36 8.72
N ARG A 8 2.48 -22.60 8.04
CA ARG A 8 2.70 -22.21 6.63
C ARG A 8 1.75 -22.89 5.66
N LEU A 9 1.50 -24.22 5.82
CA LEU A 9 0.51 -24.94 5.02
C LEU A 9 -0.92 -24.45 5.25
N SER A 10 -1.26 -24.01 6.46
CA SER A 10 -2.59 -23.47 6.77
C SER A 10 -2.82 -22.06 6.21
N ALA A 11 -1.79 -21.22 6.08
CA ALA A 11 -1.88 -19.89 5.46
C ALA A 11 -1.99 -20.00 3.93
N ALA A 12 -1.17 -20.84 3.29
CA ALA A 12 -1.23 -21.09 1.85
C ALA A 12 -2.57 -21.73 1.43
N ASN A 13 -3.12 -22.67 2.22
CA ASN A 13 -4.44 -23.25 1.96
C ASN A 13 -5.58 -22.24 2.19
N ARG A 14 -5.43 -21.28 3.09
CA ARG A 14 -6.41 -20.21 3.26
C ARG A 14 -6.38 -19.24 2.09
N LEU A 15 -5.19 -18.84 1.59
CA LEU A 15 -5.05 -18.02 0.40
C LEU A 15 -5.63 -18.68 -0.87
N ALA A 16 -5.41 -19.99 -1.04
CA ALA A 16 -5.96 -20.75 -2.16
C ALA A 16 -7.49 -20.92 -2.11
N ALA A 17 -8.10 -20.77 -0.94
CA ALA A 17 -9.55 -20.85 -0.73
C ALA A 17 -10.23 -19.47 -0.76
N MET A 18 -9.46 -18.37 -0.88
CA MET A 18 -10.02 -17.02 -0.94
C MET A 18 -10.53 -16.78 -2.38
N SER A 19 -11.84 -16.58 -2.49
CA SER A 19 -12.54 -16.06 -3.65
C SER A 19 -11.92 -14.73 -4.11
N ASP A 20 -12.32 -14.18 -5.19
CA ASP A 20 -11.80 -12.97 -5.86
C ASP A 20 -10.99 -12.05 -4.93
N PRO A 21 -9.72 -11.68 -5.26
CA PRO A 21 -8.92 -10.74 -4.47
C PRO A 21 -9.63 -9.44 -4.11
N ALA A 22 -10.65 -9.05 -4.90
CA ALA A 22 -11.48 -7.86 -4.65
C ALA A 22 -12.50 -8.06 -3.50
N GLU A 23 -12.83 -9.29 -3.12
CA GLU A 23 -13.74 -9.62 -2.01
C GLU A 23 -12.99 -9.98 -0.71
N SER A 24 -11.67 -10.12 -0.81
CA SER A 24 -10.82 -10.45 0.34
C SER A 24 -10.51 -9.20 1.16
N PRO A 25 -10.36 -9.32 2.50
CA PRO A 25 -9.91 -8.19 3.31
C PRO A 25 -8.56 -7.64 2.83
N VAL A 26 -8.41 -6.32 2.90
CA VAL A 26 -7.20 -5.60 2.52
C VAL A 26 -6.41 -5.21 3.76
N PRO A 27 -5.32 -5.93 4.09
CA PRO A 27 -4.40 -5.53 5.16
C PRO A 27 -3.61 -4.27 4.80
N ILE A 28 -3.60 -3.30 5.72
CA ILE A 28 -2.83 -2.05 5.62
C ILE A 28 -1.89 -1.96 6.81
N LEU A 29 -0.64 -2.34 6.61
CA LEU A 29 0.40 -2.32 7.64
C LEU A 29 0.91 -0.90 7.84
N GLY A 30 0.91 -0.43 9.09
CA GLY A 30 1.09 0.98 9.39
C GLY A 30 -0.16 1.81 9.09
N GLY A 31 -1.33 1.20 9.05
CA GLY A 31 -2.62 1.81 8.71
C GLY A 31 -3.10 2.89 9.69
N THR A 32 -2.43 3.07 10.82
CA THR A 32 -2.65 4.21 11.73
C THR A 32 -1.94 5.50 11.30
N GLY A 33 -1.06 5.42 10.28
CA GLY A 33 -0.41 6.57 9.65
C GLY A 33 -1.35 7.31 8.70
N ALA A 34 -0.98 8.54 8.30
CA ALA A 34 -1.86 9.39 7.50
C ALA A 34 -2.26 8.74 6.16
N LEU A 35 -1.29 8.16 5.41
CA LEU A 35 -1.58 7.47 4.15
C LEU A 35 -2.45 6.23 4.38
N GLY A 36 -2.06 5.36 5.32
CA GLY A 36 -2.77 4.12 5.57
C GLY A 36 -4.19 4.34 6.09
N TYR A 37 -4.41 5.33 6.96
CA TYR A 37 -5.73 5.70 7.44
C TYR A 37 -6.63 6.23 6.31
N GLY A 38 -6.11 7.11 5.45
CA GLY A 38 -6.87 7.63 4.31
C GLY A 38 -7.26 6.54 3.32
N LEU A 39 -6.35 5.58 3.04
CA LEU A 39 -6.67 4.41 2.21
C LEU A 39 -7.74 3.53 2.87
N ALA A 40 -7.62 3.27 4.19
CA ALA A 40 -8.62 2.50 4.93
C ALA A 40 -10.00 3.15 4.84
N LEU A 41 -10.08 4.46 4.99
CA LEU A 41 -11.32 5.22 4.93
C LEU A 41 -11.96 5.15 3.53
N ARG A 42 -11.18 5.39 2.48
CA ARG A 42 -11.67 5.34 1.08
C ARG A 42 -12.11 3.94 0.66
N TRP A 43 -11.32 2.90 0.98
CA TRP A 43 -11.74 1.53 0.68
C TRP A 43 -12.96 1.11 1.49
N ALA A 44 -13.05 1.50 2.76
CA ALA A 44 -14.22 1.27 3.58
C ALA A 44 -15.48 1.90 2.96
N ALA A 45 -15.39 3.16 2.51
CA ALA A 45 -16.47 3.86 1.80
C ALA A 45 -16.85 3.18 0.47
N ALA A 46 -15.88 2.54 -0.21
CA ALA A 46 -16.10 1.75 -1.42
C ALA A 46 -16.62 0.32 -1.14
N GLY A 47 -16.91 -0.03 0.12
CA GLY A 47 -17.42 -1.34 0.52
C GLY A 47 -16.36 -2.46 0.51
N VAL A 48 -15.08 -2.12 0.49
CA VAL A 48 -13.98 -3.09 0.57
C VAL A 48 -13.69 -3.39 2.04
N PRO A 49 -13.64 -4.67 2.46
CA PRO A 49 -13.23 -5.02 3.81
C PRO A 49 -11.77 -4.65 4.07
N VAL A 50 -11.47 -4.02 5.20
CA VAL A 50 -10.13 -3.52 5.53
C VAL A 50 -9.64 -4.06 6.87
N VAL A 51 -8.34 -4.37 6.95
CA VAL A 51 -7.67 -4.70 8.21
C VAL A 51 -6.54 -3.69 8.46
N ILE A 52 -6.73 -2.84 9.45
CA ILE A 52 -5.72 -1.86 9.85
C ILE A 52 -4.69 -2.56 10.73
N GLY A 53 -3.44 -2.62 10.24
CA GLY A 53 -2.30 -3.15 10.98
C GLY A 53 -1.50 -2.04 11.67
N SER A 54 -1.03 -2.31 12.90
CA SER A 54 -0.13 -1.43 13.63
C SER A 54 0.83 -2.27 14.50
N ARG A 55 1.97 -1.68 14.90
CA ARG A 55 2.85 -2.26 15.94
C ARG A 55 2.16 -2.30 17.31
N ASP A 56 1.19 -1.45 17.52
CA ASP A 56 0.33 -1.39 18.70
C ASP A 56 -1.11 -1.73 18.27
N PRO A 57 -1.62 -2.93 18.63
CA PRO A 57 -2.97 -3.35 18.26
C PRO A 57 -4.07 -2.44 18.80
N GLY A 58 -3.87 -1.80 19.98
CA GLY A 58 -4.82 -0.86 20.55
C GLY A 58 -5.01 0.37 19.65
N ARG A 59 -3.91 0.92 19.12
CA ARG A 59 -3.97 2.02 18.16
C ARG A 59 -4.59 1.61 16.82
N ALA A 60 -4.39 0.35 16.40
CA ALA A 60 -5.04 -0.17 15.19
C ALA A 60 -6.57 -0.19 15.38
N GLU A 61 -7.04 -0.70 16.53
CA GLU A 61 -8.47 -0.77 16.82
C GLU A 61 -9.09 0.64 17.00
N GLU A 62 -8.38 1.59 17.63
CA GLU A 62 -8.81 2.99 17.69
C GLU A 62 -8.98 3.60 16.28
N ALA A 63 -8.04 3.31 15.38
CA ALA A 63 -8.15 3.78 13.99
C ALA A 63 -9.32 3.11 13.24
N ALA A 64 -9.51 1.80 13.43
CA ALA A 64 -10.64 1.07 12.87
C ALA A 64 -11.99 1.59 13.39
N ALA A 65 -12.08 1.88 14.70
CA ALA A 65 -13.28 2.47 15.30
C ALA A 65 -13.60 3.85 14.70
N ARG A 66 -12.58 4.68 14.43
CA ARG A 66 -12.77 5.98 13.76
C ARG A 66 -13.29 5.80 12.34
N VAL A 67 -12.75 4.85 11.56
CA VAL A 67 -13.28 4.57 10.21
C VAL A 67 -14.73 4.11 10.26
N ARG A 68 -15.09 3.21 11.20
CA ARG A 68 -16.49 2.76 11.37
C ARG A 68 -17.41 3.89 11.84
N ALA A 69 -16.93 4.89 12.55
CA ALA A 69 -17.70 6.06 12.93
C ALA A 69 -18.03 6.97 11.72
N GLU A 70 -17.11 7.06 10.76
CA GLU A 70 -17.30 7.84 9.52
C GLU A 70 -18.07 7.05 8.45
N VAL A 71 -17.89 5.72 8.41
CA VAL A 71 -18.55 4.79 7.47
C VAL A 71 -19.21 3.65 8.27
N PRO A 72 -20.43 3.81 8.77
CA PRO A 72 -21.04 2.85 9.73
C PRO A 72 -21.20 1.41 9.20
N GLU A 73 -21.42 1.23 7.89
CA GLU A 73 -21.57 -0.09 7.26
C GLU A 73 -20.23 -0.76 6.91
N ALA A 74 -19.10 -0.12 7.24
CA ALA A 74 -17.78 -0.62 6.86
C ALA A 74 -17.35 -1.85 7.66
N HIS A 75 -16.79 -2.82 6.97
CA HIS A 75 -16.11 -3.96 7.57
C HIS A 75 -14.64 -3.62 7.80
N VAL A 76 -14.31 -3.09 8.98
CA VAL A 76 -12.95 -2.68 9.34
C VAL A 76 -12.54 -3.27 10.68
N GLU A 77 -11.40 -3.96 10.72
CA GLU A 77 -10.78 -4.52 11.92
C GLU A 77 -9.44 -3.82 12.21
N GLY A 78 -9.06 -3.71 13.49
CA GLY A 78 -7.74 -3.25 13.92
C GLY A 78 -6.96 -4.38 14.58
N LEU A 79 -5.75 -4.69 14.08
CA LEU A 79 -4.92 -5.81 14.54
C LEU A 79 -3.44 -5.42 14.68
N GLY A 80 -2.63 -6.30 15.27
CA GLY A 80 -1.18 -6.25 15.13
C GLY A 80 -0.74 -6.44 13.66
N ASN A 81 0.40 -5.88 13.26
CA ASN A 81 0.88 -5.99 11.86
C ASN A 81 0.99 -7.45 11.39
N GLU A 82 1.50 -8.36 12.22
CA GLU A 82 1.67 -9.78 11.87
C GLU A 82 0.32 -10.48 11.67
N GLU A 83 -0.64 -10.20 12.57
CA GLU A 83 -2.00 -10.73 12.47
C GLU A 83 -2.76 -10.16 11.28
N ALA A 84 -2.55 -8.88 10.98
CA ALA A 84 -3.13 -8.22 9.82
C ALA A 84 -2.57 -8.81 8.51
N ALA A 85 -1.26 -9.01 8.40
CA ALA A 85 -0.59 -9.47 7.18
C ALA A 85 -1.14 -10.81 6.64
N VAL A 86 -1.62 -11.69 7.51
CA VAL A 86 -2.16 -13.01 7.11
C VAL A 86 -3.64 -12.97 6.69
N ARG A 87 -4.29 -11.80 6.72
CA ARG A 87 -5.73 -11.67 6.47
C ARG A 87 -6.11 -11.54 5.01
N GLY A 88 -5.17 -11.21 4.12
CA GLY A 88 -5.47 -11.01 2.70
C GLY A 88 -4.33 -11.40 1.76
N PRO A 89 -4.66 -11.60 0.47
CA PRO A 89 -3.67 -11.93 -0.55
C PRO A 89 -2.83 -10.72 -0.99
N ILE A 90 -3.34 -9.49 -0.81
CA ILE A 90 -2.67 -8.25 -1.18
C ILE A 90 -2.52 -7.40 0.08
N VAL A 91 -1.28 -7.14 0.48
CA VAL A 91 -0.93 -6.46 1.73
C VAL A 91 -0.26 -5.12 1.41
N PHE A 92 -0.81 -4.02 1.93
CA PHE A 92 -0.26 -2.69 1.72
C PHE A 92 0.69 -2.30 2.86
N LEU A 93 1.91 -1.89 2.52
CA LEU A 93 2.92 -1.41 3.45
C LEU A 93 2.98 0.12 3.39
N THR A 94 2.37 0.79 4.38
CA THR A 94 2.23 2.25 4.45
C THR A 94 3.03 2.89 5.58
N VAL A 95 4.03 2.16 6.10
CA VAL A 95 4.93 2.68 7.14
C VAL A 95 5.88 3.75 6.58
N PRO A 96 6.43 4.65 7.40
CA PRO A 96 7.53 5.50 6.96
C PRO A 96 8.75 4.66 6.52
N PHE A 97 9.48 5.09 5.49
CA PHE A 97 10.63 4.35 4.95
C PHE A 97 11.64 3.91 6.02
N ARG A 98 11.91 4.76 7.03
CA ARG A 98 12.80 4.41 8.16
C ARG A 98 12.37 3.16 8.94
N ALA A 99 11.10 2.79 8.87
CA ALA A 99 10.54 1.62 9.56
C ALA A 99 10.34 0.42 8.61
N GLN A 100 10.58 0.56 7.31
CA GLN A 100 10.32 -0.47 6.30
C GLN A 100 11.09 -1.76 6.63
N SER A 101 12.42 -1.68 6.76
CA SER A 101 13.26 -2.88 6.98
C SER A 101 12.92 -3.60 8.28
N GLU A 102 12.72 -2.87 9.38
CA GLU A 102 12.31 -3.44 10.66
C GLU A 102 10.95 -4.14 10.53
N THR A 103 10.00 -3.48 9.88
CA THR A 103 8.65 -4.04 9.68
C THR A 103 8.71 -5.32 8.84
N LEU A 104 9.46 -5.31 7.72
CA LEU A 104 9.59 -6.48 6.86
C LEU A 104 10.28 -7.65 7.55
N ASN A 105 11.32 -7.39 8.34
CA ASN A 105 11.97 -8.43 9.15
C ASN A 105 11.00 -9.08 10.15
N ASN A 106 10.18 -8.27 10.84
CA ASN A 106 9.18 -8.79 11.78
C ASN A 106 8.06 -9.57 11.08
N LEU A 107 7.76 -9.24 9.82
CA LEU A 107 6.72 -9.87 9.03
C LEU A 107 7.19 -11.11 8.25
N HIS A 108 8.50 -11.40 8.25
CA HIS A 108 9.09 -12.46 7.42
C HIS A 108 8.38 -13.81 7.57
N ASP A 109 8.02 -14.20 8.79
CA ASP A 109 7.32 -15.46 9.06
C ASP A 109 5.79 -15.38 8.89
N ALA A 110 5.22 -14.18 8.86
CA ALA A 110 3.79 -13.95 8.66
C ALA A 110 3.42 -13.90 7.17
N LEU A 111 4.29 -13.36 6.33
CA LEU A 111 4.07 -13.33 4.89
C LEU A 111 4.21 -14.73 4.29
N ALA A 112 3.32 -15.07 3.34
CA ALA A 112 3.27 -16.39 2.74
C ALA A 112 3.46 -16.33 1.20
N PRO A 113 4.04 -17.39 0.59
CA PRO A 113 4.12 -17.50 -0.86
C PRO A 113 2.76 -17.29 -1.54
N GLY A 114 2.75 -16.50 -2.61
CA GLY A 114 1.55 -16.15 -3.35
C GLY A 114 0.91 -14.84 -2.92
N GLN A 115 1.31 -14.24 -1.78
CA GLN A 115 0.91 -12.88 -1.43
C GLN A 115 1.63 -11.83 -2.28
N ILE A 116 0.96 -10.71 -2.46
CA ILE A 116 1.52 -9.50 -3.06
C ILE A 116 1.69 -8.47 -1.95
N LEU A 117 2.91 -7.98 -1.74
CA LEU A 117 3.19 -6.84 -0.89
C LEU A 117 3.19 -5.57 -1.76
N VAL A 118 2.29 -4.64 -1.48
CA VAL A 118 2.29 -3.32 -2.14
C VAL A 118 3.11 -2.37 -1.29
N ASP A 119 4.30 -2.03 -1.75
CA ASP A 119 5.16 -1.05 -1.07
C ASP A 119 4.74 0.37 -1.45
N CYS A 120 4.34 1.16 -0.46
CA CYS A 120 3.96 2.57 -0.60
C CYS A 120 5.01 3.49 0.04
N THR A 121 6.17 2.96 0.43
CA THR A 121 7.19 3.73 1.14
C THR A 121 7.98 4.61 0.19
N VAL A 122 8.42 5.77 0.68
CA VAL A 122 9.25 6.69 -0.09
C VAL A 122 10.49 7.07 0.73
N PRO A 123 11.70 6.93 0.17
CA PRO A 123 12.95 7.22 0.89
C PRO A 123 13.20 8.72 0.97
N LEU A 124 12.37 9.43 1.73
CA LEU A 124 12.51 10.87 1.96
C LEU A 124 13.51 11.18 3.08
N ALA A 125 14.31 12.21 2.92
CA ALA A 125 15.27 12.66 3.93
C ALA A 125 14.57 13.12 5.23
N ALA A 126 13.28 13.46 5.19
CA ALA A 126 12.47 13.72 6.37
C ALA A 126 12.46 12.52 7.36
N ALA A 127 12.64 11.30 6.87
CA ALA A 127 12.76 10.13 7.72
C ALA A 127 13.98 10.15 8.65
N VAL A 128 15.02 10.96 8.33
CA VAL A 128 16.28 11.13 9.07
C VAL A 128 16.56 12.60 9.38
N SER A 129 15.52 13.36 9.71
CA SER A 129 15.60 14.79 10.08
C SER A 129 16.05 15.73 8.95
N GLY A 130 15.99 15.29 7.69
CA GLY A 130 16.25 16.14 6.52
C GLY A 130 14.99 16.79 5.97
N LYS A 131 15.12 17.40 4.79
CA LYS A 131 13.98 18.04 4.09
C LYS A 131 13.11 16.99 3.39
N ALA A 132 11.79 17.14 3.46
CA ALA A 132 10.83 16.29 2.76
C ALA A 132 10.92 16.37 1.22
N THR A 133 11.52 17.42 0.69
CA THR A 133 11.78 17.61 -0.75
C THR A 133 13.07 16.95 -1.24
N ARG A 134 13.78 16.20 -0.37
CA ARG A 134 15.01 15.49 -0.72
C ARG A 134 14.81 13.99 -0.55
N SER A 135 15.15 13.23 -1.57
CA SER A 135 15.22 11.77 -1.49
C SER A 135 16.55 11.28 -0.91
N LEU A 136 16.51 10.14 -0.27
CA LEU A 136 17.67 9.36 0.12
C LEU A 136 18.01 8.36 -1.00
N GLY A 137 19.30 8.07 -1.17
CA GLY A 137 19.72 6.95 -2.01
C GLY A 137 19.42 5.62 -1.32
N VAL A 138 18.87 4.68 -2.06
CA VAL A 138 18.67 3.30 -1.66
C VAL A 138 19.63 2.44 -2.48
N TRP A 139 20.36 1.54 -1.83
CA TRP A 139 21.38 0.74 -2.51
C TRP A 139 20.79 -0.14 -3.62
N GLN A 140 19.61 -0.68 -3.40
CA GLN A 140 18.87 -1.52 -4.35
C GLN A 140 18.29 -0.74 -5.54
N GLY A 141 18.29 0.60 -5.47
CA GLY A 141 17.73 1.49 -6.48
C GLY A 141 16.45 2.19 -6.04
N SER A 142 15.57 1.49 -5.33
CA SER A 142 14.29 2.00 -4.79
C SER A 142 13.93 1.34 -3.47
N ALA A 143 12.98 1.93 -2.74
CA ALA A 143 12.43 1.32 -1.54
C ALA A 143 11.71 0.00 -1.86
N ALA A 144 11.01 -0.06 -2.99
CA ALA A 144 10.31 -1.28 -3.43
C ALA A 144 11.29 -2.40 -3.84
N GLU A 145 12.41 -2.08 -4.50
CA GLU A 145 13.45 -3.07 -4.80
C GLU A 145 14.11 -3.59 -3.51
N GLN A 146 14.36 -2.70 -2.52
CA GLN A 146 14.80 -3.12 -1.18
C GLN A 146 13.78 -4.05 -0.52
N ALA A 147 12.49 -3.73 -0.58
CA ALA A 147 11.44 -4.58 -0.03
C ALA A 147 11.42 -5.97 -0.69
N GLN A 148 11.62 -6.06 -2.01
CA GLN A 148 11.64 -7.33 -2.73
C GLN A 148 12.80 -8.24 -2.28
N GLU A 149 13.96 -7.69 -1.92
CA GLU A 149 15.06 -8.47 -1.36
C GLU A 149 14.78 -8.95 0.07
N MET A 150 13.87 -8.30 0.79
CA MET A 150 13.60 -8.58 2.21
C MET A 150 12.40 -9.50 2.45
N VAL A 151 11.47 -9.58 1.50
CA VAL A 151 10.30 -10.49 1.65
C VAL A 151 10.71 -11.95 1.45
N PRO A 152 9.98 -12.91 2.05
CA PRO A 152 10.27 -14.33 1.86
C PRO A 152 10.00 -14.78 0.42
N ASP A 153 10.66 -15.88 0.03
CA ASP A 153 10.49 -16.50 -1.28
C ASP A 153 9.01 -16.74 -1.61
N GLY A 154 8.62 -16.35 -2.82
CA GLY A 154 7.25 -16.52 -3.33
C GLY A 154 6.30 -15.36 -3.00
N VAL A 155 6.73 -14.36 -2.22
CA VAL A 155 6.05 -13.08 -2.09
C VAL A 155 6.54 -12.14 -3.19
N THR A 156 5.61 -11.48 -3.89
CA THR A 156 5.94 -10.51 -4.95
C THR A 156 5.71 -9.10 -4.45
N VAL A 157 6.64 -8.18 -4.73
CA VAL A 157 6.46 -6.76 -4.43
C VAL A 157 5.91 -6.01 -5.65
N VAL A 158 4.94 -5.15 -5.40
CA VAL A 158 4.40 -4.14 -6.31
C VAL A 158 4.55 -2.78 -5.65
N SER A 159 4.96 -1.78 -6.40
CA SER A 159 5.15 -0.41 -5.90
C SER A 159 4.00 0.46 -6.37
N ALA A 160 3.33 1.20 -5.47
CA ALA A 160 2.20 2.07 -5.80
C ALA A 160 1.90 3.13 -4.73
N LEU A 161 1.03 4.10 -5.06
CA LEU A 161 0.43 5.09 -4.14
C LEU A 161 1.38 6.17 -3.58
N HIS A 162 2.57 6.35 -4.15
CA HIS A 162 3.58 7.30 -3.67
C HIS A 162 3.17 8.77 -3.86
N SER A 163 2.38 9.05 -4.90
CA SER A 163 1.99 10.41 -5.30
C SER A 163 0.66 10.88 -4.69
N VAL A 164 -0.12 9.99 -4.09
CA VAL A 164 -1.45 10.33 -3.56
C VAL A 164 -1.34 11.07 -2.24
N GLY A 165 -2.03 12.21 -2.12
CA GLY A 165 -2.01 13.05 -0.94
C GLY A 165 -2.81 12.45 0.22
N ALA A 166 -2.17 12.20 1.37
CA ALA A 166 -2.88 11.69 2.55
C ALA A 166 -4.02 12.62 3.05
N PRO A 167 -3.90 13.96 3.00
CA PRO A 167 -5.01 14.84 3.37
C PRO A 167 -6.24 14.67 2.47
N THR A 168 -6.06 14.56 1.14
CA THR A 168 -7.16 14.37 0.19
C THR A 168 -7.80 13.00 0.30
N LEU A 169 -7.01 11.96 0.63
CA LEU A 169 -7.56 10.62 0.94
C LEU A 169 -8.45 10.63 2.18
N SER A 170 -8.09 11.40 3.21
CA SER A 170 -8.83 11.45 4.47
C SER A 170 -10.08 12.35 4.42
N ASP A 171 -10.29 13.08 3.35
CA ASP A 171 -11.46 13.90 3.10
C ASP A 171 -12.34 13.18 2.04
N LEU A 172 -13.45 12.55 2.49
CA LEU A 172 -14.31 11.77 1.59
C LEU A 172 -15.03 12.65 0.55
N ASP A 173 -15.18 13.94 0.81
CA ASP A 173 -15.82 14.89 -0.12
C ASP A 173 -14.82 15.42 -1.18
N ALA A 174 -13.51 15.19 -0.99
CA ALA A 174 -12.51 15.61 -1.95
C ALA A 174 -12.51 14.72 -3.21
N ASP A 175 -12.58 15.36 -4.38
CA ASP A 175 -12.32 14.70 -5.67
C ASP A 175 -10.82 14.46 -5.81
N LEU A 176 -10.41 13.21 -6.02
CA LEU A 176 -9.01 12.84 -6.17
C LEU A 176 -8.50 13.13 -7.59
N GLY A 177 -9.18 12.63 -8.61
CA GLY A 177 -8.86 12.89 -10.03
C GLY A 177 -7.41 12.57 -10.43
N GLU A 178 -6.75 11.58 -9.79
CA GLU A 178 -5.32 11.33 -9.87
C GLU A 178 -4.96 10.01 -10.53
N ASP A 179 -3.76 9.95 -11.11
CA ASP A 179 -3.15 8.73 -11.62
C ASP A 179 -2.18 8.14 -10.60
N VAL A 180 -2.31 6.84 -10.37
CA VAL A 180 -1.43 6.07 -9.49
C VAL A 180 -0.51 5.22 -10.35
N LEU A 181 0.80 5.50 -10.30
CA LEU A 181 1.81 4.70 -10.99
C LEU A 181 1.97 3.35 -10.27
N VAL A 182 1.79 2.25 -11.00
CA VAL A 182 1.93 0.88 -10.49
C VAL A 182 3.11 0.21 -11.18
N CYS A 183 4.16 -0.11 -10.41
CA CYS A 183 5.37 -0.78 -10.90
C CYS A 183 5.45 -2.21 -10.34
N GLY A 184 5.93 -3.14 -11.17
CA GLY A 184 6.10 -4.54 -10.79
C GLY A 184 6.41 -5.40 -12.00
N ASP A 185 7.14 -6.50 -11.81
CA ASP A 185 7.72 -7.27 -12.93
C ASP A 185 6.68 -8.09 -13.71
N LYS A 186 5.61 -8.53 -13.04
CA LYS A 186 4.60 -9.36 -13.68
C LYS A 186 3.26 -8.66 -13.73
N LYS A 187 2.67 -8.60 -14.93
CA LYS A 187 1.33 -8.01 -15.13
C LYS A 187 0.28 -8.66 -14.23
N ARG A 188 0.31 -9.99 -14.08
CA ARG A 188 -0.64 -10.74 -13.25
C ARG A 188 -0.62 -10.33 -11.77
N ASP A 189 0.52 -9.84 -11.26
CA ASP A 189 0.67 -9.42 -9.87
C ASP A 189 0.26 -7.94 -9.70
N LYS A 190 0.43 -7.11 -10.74
CA LYS A 190 -0.01 -5.70 -10.76
C LYS A 190 -1.52 -5.54 -10.98
N ALA A 191 -2.13 -6.37 -11.81
CA ALA A 191 -3.53 -6.21 -12.20
C ALA A 191 -4.51 -6.22 -11.01
N PRO A 192 -4.43 -7.16 -10.04
CA PRO A 192 -5.31 -7.13 -8.87
C PRO A 192 -5.07 -5.92 -7.97
N VAL A 193 -3.82 -5.43 -7.87
CA VAL A 193 -3.49 -4.20 -7.14
C VAL A 193 -4.14 -2.99 -7.80
N ALA A 194 -4.04 -2.89 -9.12
CA ALA A 194 -4.66 -1.82 -9.90
C ALA A 194 -6.18 -1.78 -9.70
N ARG A 195 -6.85 -2.93 -9.77
CA ARG A 195 -8.31 -3.01 -9.53
C ARG A 195 -8.70 -2.57 -8.12
N LEU A 196 -7.90 -2.89 -7.10
CA LEU A 196 -8.13 -2.39 -5.74
C LEU A 196 -7.95 -0.88 -5.64
N ILE A 197 -6.93 -0.31 -6.28
CA ILE A 197 -6.72 1.14 -6.32
C ILE A 197 -7.91 1.84 -6.98
N GLU A 198 -8.42 1.31 -8.09
CA GLU A 198 -9.55 1.87 -8.83
C GLU A 198 -10.91 1.68 -8.15
N ARG A 199 -11.01 0.90 -7.06
CA ARG A 199 -12.15 0.94 -6.16
C ARG A 199 -12.29 2.28 -5.42
N ILE A 200 -11.20 3.02 -5.28
CA ILE A 200 -11.23 4.39 -4.75
C ILE A 200 -11.62 5.32 -5.89
N GLU A 201 -12.79 5.93 -5.79
CA GLU A 201 -13.29 6.87 -6.78
C GLU A 201 -12.29 8.00 -7.04
N GLY A 202 -12.07 8.33 -8.31
CA GLY A 202 -11.13 9.37 -8.74
C GLY A 202 -9.68 8.89 -8.89
N LEU A 203 -9.32 7.67 -8.47
CA LEU A 203 -8.00 7.11 -8.75
C LEU A 203 -8.01 6.25 -10.01
N ARG A 204 -7.02 6.47 -10.90
CA ARG A 204 -6.76 5.63 -12.06
C ARG A 204 -5.39 4.98 -11.92
N ALA A 205 -5.33 3.64 -11.96
CA ALA A 205 -4.07 2.91 -11.93
C ALA A 205 -3.41 2.91 -13.31
N VAL A 206 -2.14 3.30 -13.35
CA VAL A 206 -1.35 3.35 -14.58
C VAL A 206 -0.19 2.36 -14.50
N ASN A 207 -0.08 1.46 -15.49
CA ASN A 207 1.04 0.52 -15.59
C ASN A 207 2.33 1.26 -15.92
N ALA A 208 3.16 1.49 -14.91
CA ALA A 208 4.43 2.23 -15.05
C ALA A 208 5.62 1.33 -15.40
N GLY A 209 5.40 0.02 -15.63
CA GLY A 209 6.45 -0.90 -16.06
C GLY A 209 6.95 -1.85 -14.98
N PRO A 210 8.20 -2.35 -15.09
CA PRO A 210 8.81 -3.27 -14.12
C PRO A 210 9.08 -2.60 -12.77
N LEU A 211 9.45 -3.41 -11.76
CA LEU A 211 9.68 -2.91 -10.39
C LEU A 211 10.78 -1.86 -10.34
N GLU A 212 11.81 -1.96 -11.17
CA GLU A 212 12.90 -0.97 -11.28
C GLU A 212 12.41 0.46 -11.56
N MET A 213 11.19 0.63 -12.15
CA MET A 213 10.59 1.94 -12.37
C MET A 213 10.09 2.60 -11.07
N ALA A 214 10.01 1.86 -9.98
CA ALA A 214 9.67 2.40 -8.66
C ALA A 214 10.60 3.55 -8.27
N ARG A 215 11.88 3.49 -8.63
CA ARG A 215 12.85 4.57 -8.39
C ARG A 215 12.40 5.92 -8.94
N ILE A 216 11.66 5.92 -10.03
CA ILE A 216 11.12 7.15 -10.65
C ILE A 216 9.77 7.51 -10.01
N ALA A 217 8.89 6.53 -9.79
CA ALA A 217 7.59 6.73 -9.16
C ALA A 217 7.73 7.32 -7.74
N GLU A 218 8.64 6.80 -6.93
CA GLU A 218 8.97 7.32 -5.59
C GLU A 218 9.46 8.77 -5.63
N GLN A 219 10.20 9.17 -6.70
CA GLN A 219 10.70 10.55 -6.87
C GLN A 219 9.60 11.57 -7.19
N MET A 220 8.41 11.13 -7.60
CA MET A 220 7.28 12.03 -7.78
C MET A 220 6.85 12.64 -6.44
N THR A 221 6.98 11.92 -5.33
CA THR A 221 6.60 12.42 -3.99
C THR A 221 7.34 13.71 -3.59
N PRO A 222 8.68 13.78 -3.55
CA PRO A 222 9.38 15.02 -3.21
C PRO A 222 9.14 16.13 -4.22
N LEU A 223 8.90 15.82 -5.50
CA LEU A 223 8.51 16.80 -6.51
C LEU A 223 7.13 17.41 -6.16
N LEU A 224 6.12 16.57 -5.90
CA LEU A 224 4.78 17.01 -5.54
C LEU A 224 4.77 17.81 -4.23
N ILE A 225 5.53 17.37 -3.21
CA ILE A 225 5.71 18.13 -1.97
C ILE A 225 6.25 19.53 -2.29
N SER A 226 7.25 19.66 -3.17
CA SER A 226 7.81 20.94 -3.57
C SER A 226 6.80 21.82 -4.30
N VAL A 227 5.99 21.24 -5.19
CA VAL A 227 4.91 21.94 -5.90
C VAL A 227 3.85 22.40 -4.91
N ASN A 228 3.37 21.51 -4.05
CA ASN A 228 2.30 21.78 -3.09
C ASN A 228 2.65 22.89 -2.11
N VAL A 229 3.91 22.94 -1.63
CA VAL A 229 4.40 24.05 -0.79
C VAL A 229 4.36 25.39 -1.53
N ARG A 230 4.73 25.43 -2.82
CA ARG A 230 4.75 26.66 -3.61
C ARG A 230 3.36 27.18 -3.93
N TYR A 231 2.46 26.28 -4.29
CA TYR A 231 1.10 26.64 -4.73
C TYR A 231 0.09 26.61 -3.58
N LYS A 232 0.48 26.18 -2.38
CA LYS A 232 -0.41 25.96 -1.22
C LYS A 232 -1.60 25.08 -1.60
N ALA A 233 -1.33 23.96 -2.27
CA ALA A 233 -2.31 23.06 -2.86
C ALA A 233 -2.04 21.61 -2.44
N HIS A 234 -2.94 20.71 -2.83
CA HIS A 234 -2.79 19.25 -2.76
C HIS A 234 -2.84 18.70 -4.19
N ALA A 235 -1.85 19.06 -5.01
CA ALA A 235 -1.77 18.57 -6.38
C ALA A 235 -1.32 17.11 -6.41
N GLY A 236 -1.96 16.33 -7.27
CA GLY A 236 -1.59 14.97 -7.60
C GLY A 236 -0.96 14.83 -8.98
N LEU A 237 -0.83 13.62 -9.48
CA LEU A 237 -0.28 13.30 -10.79
C LEU A 237 -1.41 12.99 -11.77
N ARG A 238 -1.33 13.54 -13.00
CA ARG A 238 -2.20 13.15 -14.11
C ARG A 238 -1.40 12.99 -15.40
N LEU A 239 -1.48 11.82 -16.02
CA LEU A 239 -0.86 11.55 -17.32
C LEU A 239 -1.88 11.74 -18.44
N VAL A 240 -1.59 12.65 -19.35
CA VAL A 240 -2.43 12.94 -20.53
C VAL A 240 -1.98 12.15 -21.74
N GLY A 241 -2.93 11.82 -22.63
CA GLY A 241 -2.64 11.14 -23.90
C GLY A 241 -2.50 9.62 -23.80
N LEU A 242 -2.82 9.02 -22.65
CA LEU A 242 -2.94 7.57 -22.54
C LEU A 242 -4.19 7.08 -23.28
N PRO A 243 -4.14 5.93 -23.98
CA PRO A 243 -5.32 5.34 -24.60
C PRO A 243 -6.32 4.85 -23.54
N ASP A 244 -7.61 4.81 -23.91
CA ASP A 244 -8.69 4.27 -23.06
C ASP A 244 -8.70 2.73 -22.97
N SER A 245 -7.63 2.07 -23.43
CA SER A 245 -7.49 0.61 -23.34
C SER A 245 -7.16 0.18 -21.92
N ASP A 246 -7.76 -0.92 -21.47
CA ASP A 246 -7.40 -1.54 -20.18
C ASP A 246 -5.99 -2.14 -20.25
N PRO A 247 -4.97 -1.54 -19.59
CA PRO A 247 -3.61 -2.07 -19.60
C PRO A 247 -3.48 -3.34 -18.76
N TRP A 248 -4.53 -3.71 -18.01
CA TRP A 248 -4.57 -4.84 -17.09
C TRP A 248 -5.27 -6.09 -17.64
N ALA A 249 -5.94 -5.96 -18.81
CA ALA A 249 -6.61 -7.06 -19.51
C ALA A 249 -5.63 -8.14 -20.04
#